data_7a51485da8728649a9df13c01140a808
#
_entry.id   7a51485da8728649a9df13c01140a808
#
_cell.length_a   1.000
_cell.length_b   1.000
_cell.length_c   1.000
_cell.angle_alpha   90.00
_cell.angle_beta   90.00
_cell.angle_gamma   90.00
#
_symmetry.space_group_name_H-M   'P 1'
#
loop_
_entity.id
_entity.type
_entity.pdbx_description
1 polymer ?
#
loop_
_entity_poly.entity_id
_entity_poly.type
_entity_poly.pdbx_seq_one_letter_code
_entity_poly.pdbx_strand_id
1 'polypeptide(L)'
;MKKIIAFALAACLCLALAVSASADGSVYYLNFKPEQDAQWQELAKLYTEQTGVPVTVVTAASGNYETTLMSEIEKSDPPTLFQVNGPVGLANWKDYCYDLKDADITKHLTSDSFALKEGDTVYGVAYVIETYGLIANTKLLEKAGYKASDITNFETLKKVADDIQARKAELGVDGAFTSAGMDGSSDWRFKTH
;
A
#
# COMPACT_ATOMS: atom_id res chain seq x y z
N MET A 1 -57.62 -16.97 15.48
CA MET A 1 -56.64 -18.00 15.17
C MET A 1 -56.07 -17.89 13.75
N LYS A 2 -56.88 -17.89 12.69
CA LYS A 2 -56.38 -17.84 11.30
C LYS A 2 -55.54 -16.61 10.97
N LYS A 3 -55.80 -15.42 11.54
CA LYS A 3 -55.03 -14.18 11.35
C LYS A 3 -53.68 -14.19 12.08
N ILE A 4 -53.58 -14.87 13.22
CA ILE A 4 -52.33 -15.00 13.97
C ILE A 4 -51.38 -15.98 13.27
N ILE A 5 -51.93 -17.05 12.70
CA ILE A 5 -51.14 -18.04 11.93
C ILE A 5 -50.61 -17.39 10.64
N ALA A 6 -51.40 -16.54 9.97
CA ALA A 6 -50.95 -15.82 8.76
C ALA A 6 -49.83 -14.81 9.08
N PHE A 7 -49.90 -14.14 10.24
CA PHE A 7 -48.83 -13.21 10.68
C PHE A 7 -47.54 -13.95 11.08
N ALA A 8 -47.66 -15.11 11.74
CA ALA A 8 -46.51 -15.96 12.09
C ALA A 8 -45.86 -16.56 10.84
N LEU A 9 -46.62 -16.98 9.83
CA LEU A 9 -46.08 -17.46 8.56
C LEU A 9 -45.39 -16.33 7.76
N ALA A 10 -45.96 -15.11 7.73
CA ALA A 10 -45.32 -13.97 7.08
C ALA A 10 -44.03 -13.54 7.79
N ALA A 11 -43.99 -13.55 9.11
CA ALA A 11 -42.80 -13.26 9.88
C ALA A 11 -41.68 -14.35 9.68
N CYS A 12 -42.08 -15.61 9.63
CA CYS A 12 -41.13 -16.70 9.29
C CYS A 12 -40.63 -16.60 7.83
N LEU A 13 -41.47 -16.18 6.89
CA LEU A 13 -41.05 -15.96 5.49
C LEU A 13 -40.09 -14.76 5.36
N CYS A 14 -40.32 -13.70 6.13
CA CYS A 14 -39.40 -12.54 6.17
C CYS A 14 -38.05 -12.88 6.86
N LEU A 15 -38.06 -13.75 7.89
CA LEU A 15 -36.81 -14.26 8.49
C LEU A 15 -36.07 -15.24 7.57
N ALA A 16 -36.78 -16.01 6.74
CA ALA A 16 -36.15 -16.93 5.77
C ALA A 16 -35.57 -16.21 4.55
N LEU A 17 -36.01 -14.97 4.26
CA LEU A 17 -35.42 -14.12 3.21
C LEU A 17 -34.19 -13.33 3.65
N ALA A 18 -33.84 -13.36 4.95
CA ALA A 18 -32.56 -12.97 5.46
C ALA A 18 -31.53 -14.12 5.32
N VAL A 19 -31.60 -14.88 4.22
CA VAL A 19 -30.46 -15.67 3.73
C VAL A 19 -29.45 -14.59 3.32
N SER A 20 -28.47 -14.37 4.18
CA SER A 20 -27.25 -13.70 3.80
C SER A 20 -26.85 -14.32 2.47
N ALA A 21 -26.88 -13.53 1.39
CA ALA A 21 -26.27 -13.93 0.15
C ALA A 21 -24.81 -14.19 0.54
N SER A 22 -24.48 -15.46 0.77
CA SER A 22 -23.09 -15.88 0.92
C SER A 22 -22.47 -15.52 -0.41
N ALA A 23 -21.61 -14.54 -0.41
CA ALA A 23 -20.89 -14.19 -1.61
C ALA A 23 -20.08 -15.43 -2.00
N ASP A 24 -20.25 -15.87 -3.24
CA ASP A 24 -19.44 -16.95 -3.78
C ASP A 24 -18.00 -16.46 -3.90
N GLY A 25 -17.09 -17.07 -3.13
CA GLY A 25 -15.67 -16.77 -3.17
C GLY A 25 -15.12 -16.15 -1.88
N SER A 26 -13.82 -15.96 -1.87
CA SER A 26 -13.06 -15.35 -0.78
C SER A 26 -11.94 -14.49 -1.34
N VAL A 27 -11.41 -13.58 -0.52
CA VAL A 27 -10.23 -12.79 -0.86
C VAL A 27 -9.08 -13.20 0.04
N TYR A 28 -7.94 -13.52 -0.56
CA TYR A 28 -6.68 -13.68 0.13
C TYR A 28 -5.74 -12.57 -0.32
N TYR A 29 -5.42 -11.64 0.60
CA TYR A 29 -4.49 -10.56 0.36
C TYR A 29 -3.13 -10.85 1.00
N LEU A 30 -2.08 -10.93 0.19
CA LEU A 30 -0.71 -10.97 0.67
C LEU A 30 -0.18 -9.55 0.83
N ASN A 31 -0.12 -9.07 2.07
CA ASN A 31 0.29 -7.71 2.41
C ASN A 31 1.82 -7.57 2.43
N PHE A 32 2.30 -6.52 1.76
CA PHE A 32 3.71 -6.14 1.68
C PHE A 32 4.18 -5.25 2.84
N LYS A 33 3.25 -4.55 3.52
CA LYS A 33 3.55 -3.51 4.50
C LYS A 33 3.28 -4.01 5.93
N PRO A 34 4.29 -4.61 6.61
CA PRO A 34 4.09 -5.13 7.97
C PRO A 34 3.71 -4.04 8.98
N GLU A 35 4.12 -2.79 8.77
CA GLU A 35 3.75 -1.65 9.59
C GLU A 35 2.26 -1.30 9.55
N GLN A 36 1.52 -1.82 8.57
CA GLN A 36 0.08 -1.59 8.39
C GLN A 36 -0.77 -2.85 8.60
N ASP A 37 -0.18 -3.91 9.13
CA ASP A 37 -0.89 -5.18 9.33
C ASP A 37 -2.20 -5.01 10.11
N ALA A 38 -2.16 -4.32 11.23
CA ALA A 38 -3.34 -4.13 12.08
C ALA A 38 -4.51 -3.43 11.33
N GLN A 39 -4.21 -2.43 10.51
CA GLN A 39 -5.20 -1.71 9.72
C GLN A 39 -5.80 -2.60 8.61
N TRP A 40 -4.98 -3.43 7.99
CA TRP A 40 -5.46 -4.39 6.98
C TRP A 40 -6.34 -5.48 7.59
N GLN A 41 -6.00 -5.99 8.77
CA GLN A 41 -6.83 -6.94 9.50
C GLN A 41 -8.20 -6.36 9.87
N GLU A 42 -8.23 -5.10 10.34
CA GLU A 42 -9.46 -4.39 10.64
C GLU A 42 -10.31 -4.16 9.39
N LEU A 43 -9.70 -3.72 8.29
CA LEU A 43 -10.40 -3.51 7.02
C LEU A 43 -11.00 -4.82 6.50
N ALA A 44 -10.24 -5.91 6.55
CA ALA A 44 -10.70 -7.24 6.14
C ALA A 44 -11.94 -7.67 6.93
N LYS A 45 -11.92 -7.47 8.26
CA LYS A 45 -13.05 -7.76 9.13
C LYS A 45 -14.27 -6.93 8.76
N LEU A 46 -14.12 -5.62 8.62
CA LEU A 46 -15.21 -4.70 8.25
C LEU A 46 -15.82 -5.06 6.90
N TYR A 47 -14.99 -5.37 5.91
CA TYR A 47 -15.46 -5.76 4.58
C TYR A 47 -16.23 -7.08 4.64
N THR A 48 -15.72 -8.06 5.36
CA THR A 48 -16.42 -9.35 5.56
C THR A 48 -17.78 -9.16 6.26
N GLU A 49 -17.84 -8.32 7.30
CA GLU A 49 -19.09 -8.00 8.00
C GLU A 49 -20.13 -7.29 7.11
N GLN A 50 -19.68 -6.42 6.22
CA GLN A 50 -20.57 -5.66 5.34
C GLN A 50 -21.04 -6.44 4.12
N THR A 51 -20.21 -7.32 3.58
CA THR A 51 -20.45 -7.96 2.28
C THR A 51 -20.74 -9.46 2.38
N GLY A 52 -20.36 -10.09 3.49
CA GLY A 52 -20.37 -11.53 3.63
C GLY A 52 -19.20 -12.25 2.91
N VAL A 53 -18.33 -11.52 2.21
CA VAL A 53 -17.14 -12.08 1.54
C VAL A 53 -16.04 -12.30 2.56
N PRO A 54 -15.57 -13.51 2.81
CA PRO A 54 -14.42 -13.75 3.68
C PRO A 54 -13.16 -13.12 3.12
N VAL A 55 -12.42 -12.38 3.96
CA VAL A 55 -11.14 -11.80 3.61
C VAL A 55 -10.07 -12.27 4.57
N THR A 56 -9.01 -12.86 4.04
CA THR A 56 -7.81 -13.24 4.79
C THR A 56 -6.66 -12.33 4.41
N VAL A 57 -5.99 -11.75 5.39
CA VAL A 57 -4.76 -10.97 5.17
C VAL A 57 -3.59 -11.73 5.79
N VAL A 58 -2.59 -12.01 4.98
CA VAL A 58 -1.29 -12.55 5.44
C VAL A 58 -0.23 -11.52 5.16
N THR A 59 0.51 -11.13 6.18
CA THR A 59 1.55 -10.11 6.07
C THR A 59 2.92 -10.76 5.98
N ALA A 60 3.64 -10.48 4.91
CA ALA A 60 5.01 -10.94 4.74
C ALA A 60 5.94 -10.20 5.71
N ALA A 61 6.94 -10.92 6.23
CA ALA A 61 7.99 -10.30 7.04
C ALA A 61 8.80 -9.28 6.21
N SER A 62 9.28 -8.24 6.88
CA SER A 62 10.09 -7.19 6.24
C SER A 62 11.25 -7.78 5.43
N GLY A 63 11.38 -7.35 4.18
CA GLY A 63 12.43 -7.78 3.26
C GLY A 63 12.23 -9.18 2.63
N ASN A 64 11.15 -9.90 2.98
CA ASN A 64 10.91 -11.27 2.50
C ASN A 64 9.67 -11.39 1.60
N TYR A 65 9.11 -10.30 1.13
CA TYR A 65 7.85 -10.33 0.37
C TYR A 65 7.91 -11.21 -0.88
N GLU A 66 8.90 -11.00 -1.74
CA GLU A 66 9.05 -11.76 -3.01
C GLU A 66 9.19 -13.27 -2.75
N THR A 67 9.99 -13.65 -1.76
CA THR A 67 10.16 -15.06 -1.37
C THR A 67 8.86 -15.65 -0.82
N THR A 68 8.13 -14.86 -0.04
CA THR A 68 6.82 -15.27 0.49
C THR A 68 5.81 -15.41 -0.64
N LEU A 69 5.71 -14.43 -1.54
CA LEU A 69 4.80 -14.49 -2.69
C LEU A 69 5.10 -15.71 -3.56
N MET A 70 6.36 -16.00 -3.87
CA MET A 70 6.77 -17.17 -4.63
C MET A 70 6.29 -18.48 -3.98
N SER A 71 6.36 -18.56 -2.66
CA SER A 71 5.88 -19.72 -1.90
C SER A 71 4.36 -19.81 -1.82
N GLU A 72 3.67 -18.66 -1.73
CA GLU A 72 2.22 -18.62 -1.58
C GLU A 72 1.50 -18.84 -2.91
N ILE A 73 2.04 -18.35 -4.02
CA ILE A 73 1.40 -18.43 -5.34
C ILE A 73 1.30 -19.88 -5.87
N GLU A 74 2.16 -20.77 -5.36
CA GLU A 74 2.21 -22.18 -5.74
C GLU A 74 1.26 -23.08 -4.93
N LYS A 75 0.57 -22.51 -3.94
CA LYS A 75 -0.35 -23.26 -3.10
C LYS A 75 -1.66 -23.56 -3.82
N SER A 76 -2.42 -24.50 -3.28
CA SER A 76 -3.77 -24.83 -3.77
C SER A 76 -4.78 -23.68 -3.57
N ASP A 77 -4.48 -22.76 -2.64
CA ASP A 77 -5.26 -21.55 -2.36
C ASP A 77 -4.31 -20.34 -2.36
N PRO A 78 -3.93 -19.85 -3.54
CA PRO A 78 -2.97 -18.77 -3.68
C PRO A 78 -3.59 -17.40 -3.37
N PRO A 79 -2.77 -16.37 -3.12
CA PRO A 79 -3.26 -15.00 -2.98
C PRO A 79 -4.07 -14.56 -4.20
N THR A 80 -5.26 -14.02 -3.96
CA THR A 80 -6.10 -13.39 -4.99
C THR A 80 -5.77 -11.93 -5.18
N LEU A 81 -5.15 -11.29 -4.17
CA LEU A 81 -4.58 -9.96 -4.24
C LEU A 81 -3.14 -10.00 -3.73
N PHE A 82 -2.23 -9.47 -4.51
CA PHE A 82 -0.82 -9.36 -4.17
C PHE A 82 -0.22 -8.11 -4.80
N GLN A 83 0.88 -7.65 -4.24
CA GLN A 83 1.58 -6.46 -4.73
C GLN A 83 2.63 -6.82 -5.76
N VAL A 84 2.64 -6.05 -6.85
CA VAL A 84 3.70 -6.05 -7.87
C VAL A 84 4.47 -4.76 -7.79
N ASN A 85 5.78 -4.86 -7.68
CA ASN A 85 6.68 -3.73 -7.43
C ASN A 85 7.07 -3.03 -8.74
N GLY A 86 6.11 -2.32 -9.33
CA GLY A 86 6.29 -1.55 -10.55
C GLY A 86 6.67 -2.40 -11.78
N PRO A 87 7.21 -1.76 -12.83
CA PRO A 87 7.55 -2.45 -14.08
C PRO A 87 8.59 -3.56 -13.92
N VAL A 88 9.54 -3.41 -12.98
CA VAL A 88 10.56 -4.43 -12.71
C VAL A 88 9.93 -5.68 -12.10
N GLY A 89 9.04 -5.51 -11.13
CA GLY A 89 8.29 -6.62 -10.54
C GLY A 89 7.35 -7.29 -11.55
N LEU A 90 6.76 -6.52 -12.46
CA LEU A 90 5.87 -7.04 -13.48
C LEU A 90 6.54 -8.10 -14.37
N ALA A 91 7.81 -7.94 -14.67
CA ALA A 91 8.55 -8.93 -15.46
C ALA A 91 8.51 -10.34 -14.85
N ASN A 92 8.40 -10.44 -13.52
CA ASN A 92 8.35 -11.70 -12.79
C ASN A 92 6.92 -12.23 -12.57
N TRP A 93 5.94 -11.34 -12.48
CA TRP A 93 4.61 -11.67 -11.96
C TRP A 93 3.47 -11.53 -12.96
N LYS A 94 3.70 -11.01 -14.17
CA LYS A 94 2.62 -10.74 -15.13
C LYS A 94 1.78 -11.95 -15.50
N ASP A 95 2.39 -13.13 -15.53
CA ASP A 95 1.68 -14.36 -15.91
C ASP A 95 0.69 -14.83 -14.83
N TYR A 96 0.76 -14.27 -13.63
CA TYR A 96 -0.16 -14.51 -12.52
C TYR A 96 -1.18 -13.38 -12.34
N CYS A 97 -1.07 -12.30 -13.12
CA CYS A 97 -1.95 -11.15 -13.01
C CYS A 97 -3.16 -11.28 -13.93
N TYR A 98 -4.33 -10.91 -13.42
CA TYR A 98 -5.54 -10.75 -14.24
C TYR A 98 -5.49 -9.43 -15.02
N ASP A 99 -6.02 -9.41 -16.24
CA ASP A 99 -6.16 -8.14 -16.99
C ASP A 99 -7.28 -7.29 -16.41
N LEU A 100 -6.89 -6.16 -15.80
CA LEU A 100 -7.79 -5.19 -15.15
C LEU A 100 -8.28 -4.10 -16.11
N LYS A 101 -8.01 -4.17 -17.41
CA LYS A 101 -8.35 -3.12 -18.38
C LYS A 101 -9.81 -2.69 -18.28
N ASP A 102 -10.72 -3.62 -18.18
CA ASP A 102 -12.17 -3.39 -18.13
C ASP A 102 -12.74 -3.44 -16.69
N ALA A 103 -11.89 -3.65 -15.70
CA ALA A 103 -12.31 -3.70 -14.31
C ALA A 103 -12.80 -2.34 -13.82
N ASP A 104 -13.75 -2.38 -12.89
CA ASP A 104 -14.37 -1.15 -12.37
C ASP A 104 -13.35 -0.22 -11.69
N ILE A 105 -12.39 -0.80 -10.96
CA ILE A 105 -11.34 -0.03 -10.30
C ILE A 105 -10.50 0.79 -11.28
N THR A 106 -10.24 0.28 -12.47
CA THR A 106 -9.45 0.97 -13.49
C THR A 106 -10.14 2.22 -14.01
N LYS A 107 -11.49 2.23 -14.03
CA LYS A 107 -12.28 3.40 -14.44
C LYS A 107 -12.24 4.56 -13.44
N HIS A 108 -11.83 4.29 -12.20
CA HIS A 108 -11.72 5.27 -11.13
C HIS A 108 -10.31 5.85 -10.96
N LEU A 109 -9.35 5.43 -11.77
CA LEU A 109 -8.00 5.99 -11.74
C LEU A 109 -8.03 7.47 -12.14
N THR A 110 -7.39 8.31 -11.34
CA THR A 110 -7.29 9.76 -11.59
C THR A 110 -6.18 10.12 -12.56
N SER A 111 -5.30 9.17 -12.88
CA SER A 111 -4.24 9.29 -13.86
C SER A 111 -3.89 7.92 -14.43
N ASP A 112 -3.59 7.87 -15.71
CA ASP A 112 -3.07 6.67 -16.39
C ASP A 112 -1.74 6.18 -15.81
N SER A 113 -0.96 7.05 -15.19
CA SER A 113 0.29 6.69 -14.51
C SER A 113 0.09 5.78 -13.30
N PHE A 114 -1.14 5.63 -12.82
CA PHE A 114 -1.48 4.75 -11.70
C PHE A 114 -1.86 3.33 -12.14
N ALA A 115 -1.87 3.08 -13.45
CA ALA A 115 -2.04 1.75 -14.00
C ALA A 115 -0.68 1.15 -14.38
N LEU A 116 -0.40 -0.05 -13.89
CA LEU A 116 0.76 -0.83 -14.31
C LEU A 116 0.41 -1.57 -15.60
N LYS A 117 0.99 -1.13 -16.71
CA LYS A 117 0.61 -1.57 -18.07
C LYS A 117 1.80 -2.16 -18.83
N GLU A 118 1.48 -3.11 -19.72
CA GLU A 118 2.32 -3.52 -20.84
C GLU A 118 1.44 -3.61 -22.09
N GLY A 119 1.64 -2.74 -23.06
CA GLY A 119 0.72 -2.58 -24.19
C GLY A 119 -0.66 -2.12 -23.72
N ASP A 120 -1.70 -2.83 -24.14
CA ASP A 120 -3.10 -2.54 -23.79
C ASP A 120 -3.57 -3.24 -22.50
N THR A 121 -2.75 -4.13 -21.93
CA THR A 121 -3.11 -4.91 -20.74
C THR A 121 -2.77 -4.13 -19.46
N VAL A 122 -3.69 -4.10 -18.51
CA VAL A 122 -3.52 -3.51 -17.17
C VAL A 122 -3.34 -4.63 -16.16
N TYR A 123 -2.13 -4.81 -15.70
CA TYR A 123 -1.77 -5.88 -14.75
C TYR A 123 -1.95 -5.50 -13.29
N GLY A 124 -2.06 -4.21 -13.01
CA GLY A 124 -2.25 -3.73 -11.65
C GLY A 124 -2.63 -2.25 -11.61
N VAL A 125 -3.10 -1.83 -10.45
CA VAL A 125 -3.40 -0.42 -10.16
C VAL A 125 -2.66 0.00 -8.89
N ALA A 126 -2.17 1.24 -8.88
CA ALA A 126 -1.49 1.76 -7.71
C ALA A 126 -2.48 1.99 -6.56
N TYR A 127 -2.23 1.39 -5.40
CA TYR A 127 -2.95 1.67 -4.16
C TYR A 127 -2.19 2.68 -3.29
N VAL A 128 -0.88 2.84 -3.52
CA VAL A 128 -0.03 3.82 -2.85
C VAL A 128 1.03 4.30 -3.84
N ILE A 129 1.42 5.56 -3.72
CA ILE A 129 2.50 6.17 -4.48
C ILE A 129 3.57 6.60 -3.50
N GLU A 130 4.77 6.08 -3.71
CA GLU A 130 5.96 6.46 -2.95
C GLU A 130 6.88 7.29 -3.83
N THR A 131 7.49 8.29 -3.24
CA THR A 131 8.43 9.18 -3.95
C THR A 131 9.74 9.25 -3.17
N TYR A 132 10.81 9.49 -3.92
CA TYR A 132 12.12 9.75 -3.36
C TYR A 132 12.41 11.25 -3.39
N GLY A 133 13.07 11.72 -2.36
CA GLY A 133 13.43 13.12 -2.27
C GLY A 133 14.06 13.47 -0.93
N LEU A 134 14.40 14.74 -0.77
CA LEU A 134 14.86 15.29 0.49
C LEU A 134 13.66 15.83 1.28
N ILE A 135 13.47 15.31 2.48
CA ILE A 135 12.49 15.85 3.42
C ILE A 135 13.18 16.94 4.24
N ALA A 136 12.72 18.18 4.08
CA ALA A 136 13.29 19.31 4.80
C ALA A 136 12.44 19.65 6.04
N ASN A 137 13.09 19.77 7.20
CA ASN A 137 12.49 20.44 8.35
C ASN A 137 12.54 21.96 8.12
N THR A 138 11.45 22.53 7.60
CA THR A 138 11.40 23.93 7.18
C THR A 138 11.65 24.89 8.33
N LYS A 139 11.22 24.58 9.56
CA LYS A 139 11.47 25.43 10.74
C LYS A 139 12.96 25.50 11.12
N LEU A 140 13.67 24.38 11.03
CA LEU A 140 15.12 24.36 11.26
C LEU A 140 15.87 25.05 10.12
N LEU A 141 15.43 24.87 8.89
CA LEU A 141 15.99 25.52 7.73
C LEU A 141 15.83 27.05 7.81
N GLU A 142 14.66 27.54 8.17
CA GLU A 142 14.38 28.96 8.41
C GLU A 142 15.21 29.53 9.57
N LYS A 143 15.37 28.77 10.67
CA LYS A 143 16.25 29.16 11.78
C LYS A 143 17.69 29.32 11.32
N ALA A 144 18.14 28.53 10.36
CA ALA A 144 19.46 28.66 9.74
C ALA A 144 19.54 29.81 8.71
N GLY A 145 18.44 30.49 8.39
CA GLY A 145 18.36 31.62 7.46
C GLY A 145 18.10 31.21 6.01
N TYR A 146 17.62 29.99 5.78
CA TYR A 146 17.32 29.46 4.44
C TYR A 146 15.85 29.09 4.26
N LYS A 147 15.42 28.99 3.01
CA LYS A 147 14.12 28.43 2.60
C LYS A 147 14.35 27.23 1.69
N ALA A 148 13.37 26.32 1.62
CA ALA A 148 13.44 25.18 0.70
C ALA A 148 13.60 25.60 -0.77
N SER A 149 13.03 26.78 -1.15
CA SER A 149 13.19 27.38 -2.48
C SER A 149 14.61 27.81 -2.84
N ASP A 150 15.50 27.94 -1.86
CA ASP A 150 16.89 28.32 -2.09
C ASP A 150 17.72 27.12 -2.56
N ILE A 151 17.18 25.91 -2.40
CA ILE A 151 17.82 24.65 -2.75
C ILE A 151 17.28 24.20 -4.12
N THR A 152 17.97 24.61 -5.19
CA THR A 152 17.52 24.35 -6.57
C THR A 152 18.38 23.35 -7.33
N ASN A 153 19.56 23.03 -6.79
CA ASN A 153 20.53 22.10 -7.38
C ASN A 153 21.49 21.56 -6.31
N PHE A 154 22.39 20.67 -6.69
CA PHE A 154 23.36 20.07 -5.78
C PHE A 154 24.30 21.09 -5.12
N GLU A 155 24.72 22.12 -5.84
CA GLU A 155 25.64 23.13 -5.35
C GLU A 155 25.00 23.99 -4.25
N THR A 156 23.77 24.41 -4.46
CA THR A 156 22.99 25.16 -3.46
C THR A 156 22.66 24.28 -2.25
N LEU A 157 22.32 23.01 -2.47
CA LEU A 157 22.14 22.05 -1.38
C LEU A 157 23.42 21.89 -0.55
N LYS A 158 24.55 21.66 -1.22
CA LYS A 158 25.86 21.51 -0.57
C LYS A 158 26.22 22.75 0.26
N LYS A 159 26.04 23.94 -0.30
CA LYS A 159 26.30 25.21 0.39
C LYS A 159 25.49 25.34 1.69
N VAL A 160 24.18 25.05 1.61
CA VAL A 160 23.29 25.10 2.78
C VAL A 160 23.70 24.05 3.82
N ALA A 161 24.02 22.84 3.38
CA ALA A 161 24.44 21.76 4.25
C ALA A 161 25.77 22.06 4.96
N ASP A 162 26.77 22.58 4.24
CA ASP A 162 28.08 22.94 4.81
C ASP A 162 27.91 24.07 5.85
N ASP A 163 27.08 25.07 5.59
CA ASP A 163 26.84 26.16 6.52
C ASP A 163 26.11 25.67 7.79
N ILE A 164 25.04 24.87 7.64
CA ILE A 164 24.34 24.30 8.81
C ILE A 164 25.28 23.42 9.62
N GLN A 165 26.10 22.60 8.96
CA GLN A 165 27.06 21.72 9.62
C GLN A 165 28.10 22.54 10.41
N ALA A 166 28.59 23.64 9.86
CA ALA A 166 29.54 24.54 10.54
C ALA A 166 28.92 25.21 11.76
N ARG A 167 27.64 25.58 11.70
CA ARG A 167 26.91 26.29 12.78
C ARG A 167 26.01 25.38 13.62
N LYS A 168 26.18 24.04 13.53
CA LYS A 168 25.29 23.09 14.19
C LYS A 168 25.07 23.34 15.69
N ALA A 169 26.11 23.70 16.42
CA ALA A 169 26.01 23.99 17.84
C ALA A 169 25.18 25.26 18.14
N GLU A 170 25.33 26.31 17.34
CA GLU A 170 24.53 27.54 17.40
C GLU A 170 23.06 27.26 17.09
N LEU A 171 22.82 26.42 16.08
CA LEU A 171 21.50 26.06 15.62
C LEU A 171 20.80 25.01 16.50
N GLY A 172 21.55 24.34 17.41
CA GLY A 172 21.03 23.31 18.29
C GLY A 172 20.61 22.06 17.52
N VAL A 173 21.39 21.68 16.51
CA VAL A 173 21.20 20.46 15.72
C VAL A 173 22.45 19.59 15.78
N ASP A 174 22.29 18.28 15.58
CA ASP A 174 23.42 17.33 15.56
C ASP A 174 24.18 17.34 14.24
N GLY A 175 23.52 17.72 13.15
CA GLY A 175 24.09 17.81 11.82
C GLY A 175 23.13 18.41 10.81
N ALA A 176 23.63 18.66 9.59
CA ALA A 176 22.83 19.16 8.48
C ALA A 176 21.86 18.12 7.91
N PHE A 177 22.19 16.83 8.03
CA PHE A 177 21.40 15.71 7.58
C PHE A 177 21.24 14.66 8.67
N THR A 178 20.10 14.00 8.64
CA THR A 178 19.93 12.66 9.18
C THR A 178 19.67 11.69 8.03
N SER A 179 20.12 10.47 8.14
CA SER A 179 19.87 9.43 7.13
C SER A 179 19.26 8.20 7.78
N ALA A 180 18.74 7.30 6.94
CA ALA A 180 18.33 5.98 7.39
C ALA A 180 19.56 5.19 7.90
N GLY A 181 19.33 4.27 8.83
CA GLY A 181 20.37 3.35 9.30
C GLY A 181 20.93 2.50 8.17
N MET A 182 22.24 2.22 8.21
CA MET A 182 22.93 1.37 7.24
C MET A 182 23.13 -0.06 7.79
N ASP A 183 22.14 -0.54 8.54
CA ASP A 183 22.16 -1.81 9.28
C ASP A 183 21.40 -2.95 8.58
N GLY A 184 21.06 -2.77 7.30
CA GLY A 184 20.27 -3.72 6.52
C GLY A 184 18.76 -3.48 6.58
N SER A 185 18.26 -2.72 7.57
CA SER A 185 16.82 -2.44 7.68
C SER A 185 16.35 -1.32 6.75
N SER A 186 17.23 -0.36 6.47
CA SER A 186 16.88 0.87 5.72
C SER A 186 17.88 1.23 4.63
N ASP A 187 18.97 0.48 4.48
CA ASP A 187 20.05 0.76 3.52
C ASP A 187 19.64 0.54 2.05
N TRP A 188 18.54 -0.16 1.80
CA TRP A 188 17.95 -0.32 0.48
C TRP A 188 17.68 1.03 -0.20
N ARG A 189 17.41 2.09 0.59
CA ARG A 189 17.20 3.46 0.08
C ARG A 189 18.42 4.03 -0.66
N PHE A 190 19.59 3.48 -0.43
CA PHE A 190 20.85 3.89 -1.08
C PHE A 190 21.36 2.85 -2.08
N LYS A 191 20.87 1.62 -2.01
CA LYS A 191 21.37 0.52 -2.86
C LYS A 191 20.57 0.35 -4.14
N THR A 192 19.33 0.82 -4.16
CA THR A 192 18.39 0.59 -5.27
C THR A 192 18.17 1.80 -6.16
N HIS A 193 18.91 2.90 -5.94
CA HIS A 193 18.75 4.17 -6.68
C HIS A 193 20.07 4.72 -7.16
#